data_4576077e637dd441d0aed5daafcb0507
#
_entry.id   4576077e637dd441d0aed5daafcb0507
#
_cell.length_a   1.000
_cell.length_b   1.000
_cell.length_c   1.000
_cell.angle_alpha   90.00
_cell.angle_beta   90.00
_cell.angle_gamma   90.00
#
_symmetry.space_group_name_H-M   'P 1'
#
loop_
_entity.id
_entity.type
_entity.pdbx_description
1 polymer ?
#
loop_
_entity_poly.entity_id
_entity_poly.type
_entity_poly.pdbx_seq_one_letter_code
_entity_poly.pdbx_strand_id
1 'polypeptide(L)'
;MHNHTQSRNLKGGERNRGRLESCHTKRVIIMKLFDLHSDTPYRCFSENLKPDSKILSAGVNQTDCFEKWEQFYAVWIKDDLIDPFKMYDKIYSSFLKKLEGCEKKPEVRFALEGGAAVENIDLLYKLKSDNIEYITLTWNGKNKIASGCKADGGLTDFGRETVKAMNELKIACDLSHSNDESFYDALNLSDYPVITHACIKEICPNKRNFTSEQIRLLFEKGGILGICFYPEFTGGKNVFENIYRNVYNILDMGFKNNLAIGSDFDGADMSEGLSRSKDTLKLYRYLSDRGIDKNTLDGIFYNNAYHYFNNL
;
A
#
# COMPACT_ATOMS: atom_id res chain seq x y z
N MET A 1 -74.76 -62.44 19.13
CA MET A 1 -73.95 -62.98 20.21
C MET A 1 -72.57 -62.32 20.12
N HIS A 2 -72.20 -61.75 21.24
CA HIS A 2 -71.02 -60.95 21.49
C HIS A 2 -69.69 -61.56 21.07
N ASN A 3 -68.72 -60.75 20.59
CA ASN A 3 -67.46 -60.64 21.35
C ASN A 3 -66.63 -59.43 20.86
N HIS A 4 -66.20 -58.67 21.88
CA HIS A 4 -65.27 -57.61 21.85
C HIS A 4 -63.83 -58.11 21.55
N THR A 5 -63.08 -57.36 20.76
CA THR A 5 -61.59 -57.37 20.84
C THR A 5 -61.03 -55.99 20.73
N GLN A 6 -60.31 -55.59 21.76
CA GLN A 6 -59.63 -54.30 21.90
C GLN A 6 -58.44 -54.16 20.96
N SER A 7 -58.33 -53.04 20.29
CA SER A 7 -57.14 -52.65 19.53
C SER A 7 -56.22 -51.84 20.46
N ARG A 8 -54.96 -52.30 20.61
CA ARG A 8 -53.89 -51.59 21.28
C ARG A 8 -53.26 -50.58 20.34
N ASN A 9 -53.29 -49.30 20.72
CA ASN A 9 -52.55 -48.23 20.09
C ASN A 9 -51.04 -48.36 20.37
N LEU A 10 -50.21 -48.48 19.34
CA LEU A 10 -48.79 -48.33 19.37
C LEU A 10 -48.45 -46.87 18.93
N LYS A 11 -47.98 -46.08 19.86
CA LYS A 11 -47.42 -44.74 19.63
C LYS A 11 -46.12 -44.87 18.83
N GLY A 12 -46.09 -44.36 17.60
CA GLY A 12 -44.88 -44.17 16.81
C GLY A 12 -44.04 -43.05 17.36
N GLY A 13 -42.80 -43.35 17.72
CA GLY A 13 -41.82 -42.36 18.14
C GLY A 13 -41.35 -41.47 16.97
N GLU A 14 -41.59 -40.19 17.08
CA GLU A 14 -40.99 -39.19 16.23
C GLU A 14 -39.48 -39.14 16.47
N ARG A 15 -38.70 -39.54 15.50
CA ARG A 15 -37.25 -39.30 15.46
C ARG A 15 -37.02 -37.84 15.15
N ASN A 16 -36.68 -37.08 16.19
CA ASN A 16 -36.19 -35.73 16.13
C ASN A 16 -34.85 -35.72 15.34
N ARG A 17 -34.93 -35.44 14.04
CA ARG A 17 -33.73 -35.10 13.26
C ARG A 17 -33.31 -33.72 13.68
N GLY A 18 -32.44 -33.63 14.67
CA GLY A 18 -31.71 -32.42 15.01
C GLY A 18 -30.97 -31.90 13.77
N ARG A 19 -31.45 -30.80 13.21
CA ARG A 19 -30.75 -29.96 12.27
C ARG A 19 -29.55 -29.43 13.02
N LEU A 20 -28.38 -29.97 12.75
CA LEU A 20 -27.11 -29.32 13.09
C LEU A 20 -27.02 -28.04 12.20
N GLU A 21 -27.57 -26.95 12.71
CA GLU A 21 -27.23 -25.62 12.25
C GLU A 21 -25.76 -25.43 12.59
N SER A 22 -24.90 -25.56 11.60
CA SER A 22 -23.50 -25.15 11.68
C SER A 22 -23.46 -23.64 11.95
N CYS A 23 -23.38 -23.29 13.22
CA CYS A 23 -23.07 -21.94 13.64
C CYS A 23 -21.66 -21.63 13.15
N HIS A 24 -21.55 -21.14 11.92
CA HIS A 24 -20.33 -20.50 11.43
C HIS A 24 -20.22 -19.19 12.19
N THR A 25 -19.68 -19.24 13.40
CA THR A 25 -19.15 -18.06 14.06
C THR A 25 -18.12 -17.46 13.09
N LYS A 26 -18.50 -16.39 12.39
CA LYS A 26 -17.58 -15.58 11.61
C LYS A 26 -16.48 -15.15 12.58
N ARG A 27 -15.33 -15.82 12.53
CA ARG A 27 -14.14 -15.39 13.27
C ARG A 27 -13.91 -13.94 12.91
N VAL A 28 -13.99 -13.05 13.88
CA VAL A 28 -13.58 -11.66 13.71
C VAL A 28 -12.09 -11.72 13.42
N ILE A 29 -11.70 -11.40 12.19
CA ILE A 29 -10.29 -11.28 11.85
C ILE A 29 -9.83 -9.96 12.45
N ILE A 30 -8.97 -10.06 13.44
CA ILE A 30 -8.21 -8.93 13.97
C ILE A 30 -6.88 -8.97 13.23
N MET A 31 -6.58 -7.95 12.46
CA MET A 31 -5.33 -7.85 11.69
C MET A 31 -4.67 -6.50 11.91
N LYS A 32 -3.37 -6.46 11.66
CA LYS A 32 -2.59 -5.23 11.57
C LYS A 32 -2.52 -4.81 10.10
N LEU A 33 -2.47 -3.51 9.84
CA LEU A 33 -2.26 -2.96 8.51
C LEU A 33 -1.13 -1.93 8.55
N PHE A 34 -0.16 -2.09 7.65
CA PHE A 34 0.82 -1.08 7.32
C PHE A 34 0.78 -0.85 5.80
N ASP A 35 0.30 0.30 5.40
CA ASP A 35 0.16 0.68 3.99
C ASP A 35 1.25 1.67 3.60
N LEU A 36 2.00 1.34 2.57
CA LEU A 36 3.19 2.08 2.15
C LEU A 36 2.88 3.38 1.39
N HIS A 37 1.63 3.57 0.90
CA HIS A 37 1.35 4.74 0.08
C HIS A 37 -0.12 5.16 0.07
N SER A 38 -0.34 6.46 0.30
CA SER A 38 -1.60 7.15 -0.01
C SER A 38 -1.40 8.65 -0.22
N ASP A 39 -2.20 9.25 -1.10
CA ASP A 39 -2.19 10.69 -1.43
C ASP A 39 -3.12 11.53 -0.58
N THR A 40 -3.51 11.03 0.57
CA THR A 40 -4.44 11.68 1.49
C THR A 40 -4.06 13.14 1.81
N PRO A 41 -2.76 13.53 1.99
CA PRO A 41 -2.38 14.92 2.22
C PRO A 41 -2.78 15.84 1.07
N TYR A 42 -2.49 15.43 -0.19
CA TYR A 42 -2.85 16.23 -1.35
C TYR A 42 -4.36 16.34 -1.52
N ARG A 43 -5.10 15.25 -1.34
CA ARG A 43 -6.56 15.26 -1.40
C ARG A 43 -7.19 16.14 -0.32
N CYS A 44 -6.66 16.10 0.90
CA CYS A 44 -7.08 16.99 1.99
C CYS A 44 -6.80 18.47 1.69
N PHE A 45 -5.71 18.76 0.97
CA PHE A 45 -5.35 20.11 0.57
C PHE A 45 -6.25 20.62 -0.57
N SER A 46 -6.35 19.87 -1.65
CA SER A 46 -7.07 20.26 -2.88
C SER A 46 -8.60 20.38 -2.69
N GLU A 47 -9.19 19.49 -1.93
CA GLU A 47 -10.62 19.44 -1.64
C GLU A 47 -11.00 20.10 -0.30
N ASN A 48 -10.03 20.70 0.40
CA ASN A 48 -10.19 21.27 1.74
C ASN A 48 -10.85 20.35 2.77
N LEU A 49 -10.46 19.06 2.76
CA LEU A 49 -10.96 18.06 3.67
C LEU A 49 -10.14 18.00 4.97
N LYS A 50 -10.75 17.43 6.03
CA LYS A 50 -10.04 17.01 7.23
C LYS A 50 -9.55 15.57 7.07
N PRO A 51 -8.43 15.16 7.72
CA PRO A 51 -7.93 13.78 7.65
C PRO A 51 -8.88 12.71 8.18
N ASP A 52 -9.88 13.08 9.01
CA ASP A 52 -10.94 12.21 9.51
C ASP A 52 -12.21 12.23 8.66
N SER A 53 -12.17 12.82 7.47
CA SER A 53 -13.31 12.86 6.55
C SER A 53 -13.69 11.45 6.09
N LYS A 54 -15.01 11.15 6.12
CA LYS A 54 -15.56 9.84 5.73
C LYS A 54 -15.41 9.51 4.24
N ILE A 55 -15.11 10.50 3.39
CA ILE A 55 -14.94 10.29 1.96
C ILE A 55 -13.52 9.86 1.61
N LEU A 56 -12.55 10.04 2.51
CA LEU A 56 -11.17 9.59 2.31
C LEU A 56 -11.08 8.07 2.35
N SER A 57 -10.24 7.53 1.48
CA SER A 57 -9.93 6.10 1.38
C SER A 57 -9.02 5.65 2.52
N ALA A 58 -8.01 6.45 2.86
CA ALA A 58 -7.06 6.21 3.96
C ALA A 58 -7.21 7.24 5.10
N GLY A 59 -8.42 7.73 5.38
CA GLY A 59 -8.65 8.66 6.48
C GLY A 59 -8.42 8.05 7.87
N VAL A 60 -7.96 8.88 8.82
CA VAL A 60 -7.63 8.44 10.20
C VAL A 60 -8.82 7.90 11.00
N ASN A 61 -10.03 8.06 10.50
CA ASN A 61 -11.25 7.50 11.10
C ASN A 61 -11.49 6.01 10.79
N GLN A 62 -10.63 5.37 9.99
CA GLN A 62 -10.80 3.97 9.59
C GLN A 62 -10.00 2.98 10.43
N THR A 63 -9.31 3.46 11.46
CA THR A 63 -8.35 2.68 12.25
C THR A 63 -8.99 1.65 13.21
N ASP A 64 -10.25 1.83 13.58
CA ASP A 64 -10.93 1.04 14.64
C ASP A 64 -11.12 -0.45 14.33
N CYS A 65 -11.00 -0.82 13.06
CA CYS A 65 -11.15 -2.21 12.65
C CYS A 65 -9.82 -3.00 12.64
N PHE A 66 -8.71 -2.35 12.98
CA PHE A 66 -7.38 -2.95 13.02
C PHE A 66 -6.86 -3.06 14.46
N GLU A 67 -6.05 -4.09 14.74
CA GLU A 67 -5.28 -4.21 15.98
C GLU A 67 -4.19 -3.13 16.03
N LYS A 68 -3.51 -2.90 14.90
CA LYS A 68 -2.55 -1.82 14.67
C LYS A 68 -2.72 -1.33 13.24
N TRP A 69 -2.60 -0.03 13.06
CA TRP A 69 -2.70 0.61 11.76
C TRP A 69 -1.59 1.65 11.62
N GLU A 70 -0.77 1.51 10.58
CA GLU A 70 0.24 2.46 10.16
C GLU A 70 0.03 2.82 8.70
N GLN A 71 0.21 4.07 8.36
CA GLN A 71 -0.03 4.61 7.02
C GLN A 71 1.07 5.58 6.64
N PHE A 72 1.66 5.38 5.46
CA PHE A 72 2.41 6.45 4.81
C PHE A 72 1.46 7.41 4.10
N TYR A 73 1.54 8.65 4.49
CA TYR A 73 0.92 9.79 3.84
C TYR A 73 1.94 10.49 2.96
N ALA A 74 1.86 10.26 1.65
CA ALA A 74 2.73 10.87 0.67
C ALA A 74 2.23 12.29 0.32
N VAL A 75 3.14 13.25 0.35
CA VAL A 75 2.88 14.59 -0.18
C VAL A 75 3.24 14.54 -1.66
N TRP A 76 2.22 14.48 -2.51
CA TRP A 76 2.41 14.42 -3.95
C TRP A 76 2.75 15.79 -4.56
N ILE A 77 3.80 15.81 -5.40
CA ILE A 77 4.30 16.99 -6.12
C ILE A 77 4.52 16.63 -7.59
N LYS A 78 3.87 17.38 -8.47
CA LYS A 78 4.00 17.20 -9.91
C LYS A 78 5.36 17.64 -10.41
N ASP A 79 5.91 16.95 -11.43
CA ASP A 79 7.28 17.16 -11.95
C ASP A 79 7.53 18.55 -12.54
N ASP A 80 6.51 19.23 -13.10
CA ASP A 80 6.60 20.49 -13.86
C ASP A 80 6.09 21.73 -13.09
N LEU A 81 6.03 21.65 -11.76
CA LEU A 81 5.67 22.82 -10.95
C LEU A 81 6.79 23.90 -10.94
N ILE A 82 6.36 25.16 -10.90
CA ILE A 82 7.22 26.31 -10.67
C ILE A 82 7.63 26.34 -9.22
N ASP A 83 7.81 26.35 -8.30
CA ASP A 83 8.09 26.35 -6.86
C ASP A 83 7.64 25.02 -6.20
N PRO A 84 8.18 23.85 -6.58
CA PRO A 84 7.71 22.56 -6.10
C PRO A 84 7.93 22.37 -4.60
N PHE A 85 9.04 22.85 -4.03
CA PHE A 85 9.28 22.77 -2.60
C PHE A 85 8.27 23.63 -1.80
N LYS A 86 7.95 24.82 -2.28
CA LYS A 86 6.93 25.68 -1.65
C LYS A 86 5.54 25.03 -1.67
N MET A 87 5.23 24.27 -2.71
CA MET A 87 3.98 23.50 -2.75
C MET A 87 4.00 22.36 -1.75
N TYR A 88 5.11 21.62 -1.65
CA TYR A 88 5.31 20.61 -0.61
C TYR A 88 5.04 21.20 0.78
N ASP A 89 5.71 22.29 1.14
CA ASP A 89 5.58 22.93 2.46
C ASP A 89 4.13 23.34 2.77
N LYS A 90 3.41 23.86 1.78
CA LYS A 90 2.00 24.23 1.94
C LYS A 90 1.10 23.02 2.20
N ILE A 91 1.27 21.94 1.42
CA ILE A 91 0.45 20.73 1.58
C ILE A 91 0.76 20.07 2.92
N TYR A 92 2.04 19.88 3.22
CA TYR A 92 2.51 19.25 4.45
C TYR A 92 2.05 20.00 5.70
N SER A 93 2.35 21.31 5.79
CA SER A 93 1.95 22.14 6.93
C SER A 93 0.43 22.23 7.10
N SER A 94 -0.33 22.32 5.99
CA SER A 94 -1.80 22.29 6.03
C SER A 94 -2.33 20.96 6.56
N PHE A 95 -1.73 19.85 6.13
CA PHE A 95 -2.15 18.52 6.56
C PHE A 95 -1.83 18.28 8.04
N LEU A 96 -0.63 18.64 8.52
CA LEU A 96 -0.27 18.55 9.93
C LEU A 96 -1.23 19.34 10.82
N LYS A 97 -1.51 20.58 10.47
CA LYS A 97 -2.46 21.43 11.22
C LYS A 97 -3.85 20.80 11.29
N LYS A 98 -4.32 20.20 10.20
CA LYS A 98 -5.62 19.51 10.15
C LYS A 98 -5.59 18.21 10.96
N LEU A 99 -4.49 17.49 10.95
CA LEU A 99 -4.30 16.23 11.70
C LEU A 99 -4.29 16.47 13.21
N GLU A 100 -3.65 17.55 13.67
CA GLU A 100 -3.69 17.98 15.09
C GLU A 100 -5.12 18.20 15.61
N GLY A 101 -6.01 18.67 14.73
CA GLY A 101 -7.42 18.89 15.03
C GLY A 101 -8.30 17.66 14.99
N CYS A 102 -7.79 16.48 14.61
CA CYS A 102 -8.54 15.23 14.62
C CYS A 102 -8.62 14.64 16.02
N GLU A 103 -9.76 14.02 16.33
CA GLU A 103 -9.96 13.31 17.62
C GLU A 103 -9.03 12.10 17.74
N LYS A 104 -8.92 11.32 16.64
CA LYS A 104 -8.02 10.16 16.56
C LYS A 104 -6.68 10.56 16.00
N LYS A 105 -5.62 10.11 16.65
CA LYS A 105 -4.24 10.34 16.26
C LYS A 105 -3.51 9.00 16.12
N PRO A 106 -3.79 8.26 15.04
CA PRO A 106 -3.08 7.02 14.79
C PRO A 106 -1.61 7.30 14.47
N GLU A 107 -0.80 6.26 14.49
CA GLU A 107 0.59 6.33 14.06
C GLU A 107 0.63 6.54 12.54
N VAL A 108 1.10 7.71 12.12
CA VAL A 108 1.22 8.10 10.72
C VAL A 108 2.68 8.35 10.39
N ARG A 109 3.06 8.02 9.16
CA ARG A 109 4.39 8.25 8.60
C ARG A 109 4.27 9.17 7.39
N PHE A 110 5.32 9.85 7.05
CA PHE A 110 5.30 10.81 5.96
C PHE A 110 6.31 10.47 4.87
N ALA A 111 5.94 10.83 3.65
CA ALA A 111 6.76 10.64 2.47
C ALA A 111 6.59 11.82 1.50
N LEU A 112 7.53 11.94 0.57
CA LEU A 112 7.43 12.82 -0.57
C LEU A 112 7.25 11.97 -1.83
N GLU A 113 6.16 12.16 -2.56
CA GLU A 113 6.01 11.61 -3.90
C GLU A 113 6.26 12.69 -4.95
N GLY A 114 7.29 12.46 -5.79
CA GLY A 114 7.73 13.43 -6.78
C GLY A 114 8.91 14.27 -6.30
N GLY A 115 10.13 13.79 -6.60
CA GLY A 115 11.39 14.41 -6.22
C GLY A 115 11.65 15.80 -6.79
N ALA A 116 10.74 16.36 -7.60
CA ALA A 116 10.81 17.75 -8.07
C ALA A 116 10.96 18.75 -6.92
N ALA A 117 10.41 18.45 -5.74
CA ALA A 117 10.55 19.29 -4.54
C ALA A 117 11.97 19.33 -3.97
N VAL A 118 12.85 18.41 -4.35
CA VAL A 118 14.27 18.43 -3.96
C VAL A 118 15.05 19.32 -4.94
N GLU A 119 15.00 20.62 -4.75
CA GLU A 119 15.63 21.59 -5.65
C GLU A 119 17.15 21.74 -5.44
N ASN A 120 17.64 21.37 -4.25
CA ASN A 120 19.04 21.28 -3.86
C ASN A 120 19.19 20.28 -2.70
N ILE A 121 20.42 19.87 -2.40
CA ILE A 121 20.73 18.85 -1.37
C ILE A 121 20.34 19.29 0.05
N ASP A 122 20.45 20.57 0.37
CA ASP A 122 20.11 21.08 1.71
C ASP A 122 18.63 20.83 2.06
N LEU A 123 17.75 20.78 1.06
CA LEU A 123 16.34 20.47 1.29
C LEU A 123 16.09 19.03 1.76
N LEU A 124 16.99 18.10 1.52
CA LEU A 124 16.89 16.75 2.08
C LEU A 124 16.98 16.76 3.61
N TYR A 125 17.82 17.65 4.19
CA TYR A 125 17.88 17.80 5.65
C TYR A 125 16.58 18.38 6.21
N LYS A 126 15.95 19.31 5.48
CA LYS A 126 14.62 19.82 5.86
C LYS A 126 13.56 18.72 5.79
N LEU A 127 13.52 17.96 4.69
CA LEU A 127 12.61 16.84 4.54
C LEU A 127 12.81 15.78 5.63
N LYS A 128 14.07 15.48 5.99
CA LYS A 128 14.37 14.58 7.11
C LYS A 128 13.86 15.13 8.44
N SER A 129 14.00 16.45 8.68
CA SER A 129 13.46 17.11 9.88
C SER A 129 11.93 17.13 9.93
N ASP A 130 11.27 17.02 8.78
CA ASP A 130 9.82 16.84 8.61
C ASP A 130 9.39 15.38 8.76
N ASN A 131 10.29 14.49 9.19
CA ASN A 131 10.07 13.05 9.29
C ASN A 131 9.67 12.38 7.96
N ILE A 132 10.17 12.89 6.82
CA ILE A 132 10.04 12.19 5.55
C ILE A 132 10.96 10.96 5.55
N GLU A 133 10.38 9.78 5.42
CA GLU A 133 11.09 8.51 5.53
C GLU A 133 11.44 7.91 4.16
N TYR A 134 10.68 8.25 3.10
CA TYR A 134 11.07 7.95 1.72
C TYR A 134 10.75 9.08 0.76
N ILE A 135 11.46 9.11 -0.36
CA ILE A 135 11.23 10.05 -1.47
C ILE A 135 11.10 9.24 -2.76
N THR A 136 9.97 9.38 -3.45
CA THR A 136 9.79 8.87 -4.82
C THR A 136 10.52 9.82 -5.77
N LEU A 137 11.51 9.31 -6.51
CA LEU A 137 12.44 10.15 -7.28
C LEU A 137 11.76 10.99 -8.37
N THR A 138 10.68 10.47 -8.95
CA THR A 138 9.88 11.13 -9.99
C THR A 138 8.40 10.89 -9.76
N TRP A 139 7.56 11.73 -10.33
CA TRP A 139 6.24 11.27 -10.71
C TRP A 139 6.33 10.63 -12.12
N ASN A 140 5.41 10.94 -13.04
CA ASN A 140 5.39 10.27 -14.36
C ASN A 140 6.31 10.93 -15.40
N GLY A 141 6.72 12.17 -15.20
CA GLY A 141 7.51 12.98 -16.12
C GLY A 141 9.00 12.98 -15.78
N LYS A 142 9.68 14.03 -16.21
CA LYS A 142 11.08 14.28 -15.92
C LYS A 142 11.20 15.46 -14.96
N ASN A 143 12.10 15.34 -13.97
CA ASN A 143 12.50 16.44 -13.09
C ASN A 143 14.03 16.57 -13.04
N LYS A 144 14.56 17.33 -12.06
CA LYS A 144 16.01 17.53 -11.90
C LYS A 144 16.76 16.25 -11.48
N ILE A 145 16.07 15.28 -10.89
CA ILE A 145 16.67 14.06 -10.32
C ILE A 145 16.71 12.94 -11.35
N ALA A 146 15.57 12.65 -11.99
CA ALA A 146 15.40 11.46 -12.82
C ALA A 146 14.27 11.62 -13.84
N SER A 147 14.04 10.55 -14.61
CA SER A 147 12.94 10.44 -15.57
C SER A 147 11.94 9.38 -15.12
N GLY A 148 10.66 9.76 -15.10
CA GLY A 148 9.54 8.87 -14.81
C GLY A 148 9.12 8.04 -16.03
N CYS A 149 8.12 7.17 -15.85
CA CYS A 149 7.67 6.18 -16.84
C CYS A 149 7.11 6.74 -18.16
N LYS A 150 6.88 8.06 -18.23
CA LYS A 150 6.45 8.77 -19.46
C LYS A 150 7.55 9.63 -20.08
N ALA A 151 8.79 9.55 -19.59
CA ALA A 151 9.93 10.33 -20.08
C ALA A 151 11.16 9.43 -20.34
N ASP A 152 12.07 9.90 -21.17
CA ASP A 152 13.32 9.20 -21.48
C ASP A 152 14.47 9.75 -20.64
N GLY A 153 15.51 8.93 -20.45
CA GLY A 153 16.72 9.21 -19.67
C GLY A 153 16.67 8.57 -18.28
N GLY A 154 17.82 8.53 -17.62
CA GLY A 154 18.01 7.95 -16.29
C GLY A 154 18.16 9.00 -15.20
N LEU A 155 18.95 8.69 -14.16
CA LEU A 155 19.38 9.66 -13.16
C LEU A 155 20.26 10.74 -13.78
N THR A 156 20.02 11.99 -13.41
CA THR A 156 20.94 13.09 -13.68
C THR A 156 22.14 13.04 -12.74
N ASP A 157 23.16 13.88 -12.97
CA ASP A 157 24.27 14.01 -12.00
C ASP A 157 23.76 14.48 -10.63
N PHE A 158 22.85 15.46 -10.62
CA PHE A 158 22.17 15.89 -9.41
C PHE A 158 21.34 14.76 -8.75
N GLY A 159 20.69 13.93 -9.56
CA GLY A 159 19.99 12.76 -9.08
C GLY A 159 20.90 11.74 -8.39
N ARG A 160 22.11 11.51 -8.92
CA ARG A 160 23.13 10.65 -8.30
C ARG A 160 23.60 11.20 -6.96
N GLU A 161 23.81 12.51 -6.86
CA GLU A 161 24.14 13.20 -5.60
C GLU A 161 22.98 13.10 -4.61
N THR A 162 21.74 13.29 -5.08
CA THR A 162 20.52 13.16 -4.26
C THR A 162 20.39 11.78 -3.64
N VAL A 163 20.52 10.70 -4.43
CA VAL A 163 20.42 9.32 -3.91
C VAL A 163 21.52 9.02 -2.88
N LYS A 164 22.75 9.50 -3.09
CA LYS A 164 23.83 9.34 -2.11
C LYS A 164 23.53 10.07 -0.80
N ALA A 165 23.03 11.30 -0.87
CA ALA A 165 22.63 12.06 0.32
C ALA A 165 21.43 11.42 1.04
N MET A 166 20.48 10.82 0.31
CA MET A 166 19.37 10.04 0.90
C MET A 166 19.91 8.83 1.68
N ASN A 167 20.93 8.12 1.18
CA ASN A 167 21.57 7.02 1.90
C ASN A 167 22.16 7.50 3.25
N GLU A 168 22.92 8.61 3.23
CA GLU A 168 23.53 9.19 4.44
C GLU A 168 22.48 9.61 5.49
N LEU A 169 21.33 10.12 5.02
CA LEU A 169 20.22 10.56 5.85
C LEU A 169 19.27 9.43 6.24
N LYS A 170 19.49 8.22 5.73
CA LYS A 170 18.57 7.08 5.89
C LYS A 170 17.14 7.46 5.48
N ILE A 171 17.01 8.00 4.29
CA ILE A 171 15.75 8.24 3.58
C ILE A 171 15.68 7.18 2.48
N ALA A 172 14.64 6.36 2.49
CA ALA A 172 14.48 5.31 1.48
C ALA A 172 14.25 5.92 0.09
N CYS A 173 14.87 5.30 -0.92
CA CYS A 173 14.77 5.70 -2.32
C CYS A 173 13.61 4.93 -2.97
N ASP A 174 12.47 5.61 -3.17
CA ASP A 174 11.33 5.00 -3.81
C ASP A 174 11.44 5.09 -5.33
N LEU A 175 11.46 3.92 -5.97
CA LEU A 175 11.58 3.71 -7.40
C LEU A 175 10.23 3.64 -8.11
N SER A 176 9.11 3.76 -7.37
CA SER A 176 7.79 3.90 -8.00
C SER A 176 7.81 5.05 -9.01
N HIS A 177 7.05 4.93 -10.08
CA HIS A 177 7.01 5.88 -11.19
C HIS A 177 8.24 5.94 -12.11
N SER A 178 9.40 5.42 -11.73
CA SER A 178 10.59 5.49 -12.58
C SER A 178 10.43 4.72 -13.90
N ASN A 179 11.10 5.20 -14.94
CA ASN A 179 11.33 4.40 -16.14
C ASN A 179 12.45 3.38 -15.89
N ASP A 180 12.69 2.49 -16.86
CA ASP A 180 13.67 1.41 -16.70
C ASP A 180 15.10 1.93 -16.44
N GLU A 181 15.53 3.00 -17.13
CA GLU A 181 16.88 3.57 -16.98
C GLU A 181 17.08 4.18 -15.59
N SER A 182 16.12 4.99 -15.13
CA SER A 182 16.13 5.57 -13.77
C SER A 182 16.06 4.49 -12.70
N PHE A 183 15.28 3.43 -12.93
CA PHE A 183 15.18 2.29 -12.01
C PHE A 183 16.56 1.63 -11.80
N TYR A 184 17.25 1.24 -12.88
CA TYR A 184 18.54 0.57 -12.75
C TYR A 184 19.62 1.47 -12.19
N ASP A 185 19.66 2.74 -12.63
CA ASP A 185 20.60 3.72 -12.11
C ASP A 185 20.44 3.92 -10.59
N ALA A 186 19.21 4.14 -10.13
CA ALA A 186 18.92 4.40 -8.72
C ALA A 186 19.06 3.13 -7.86
N LEU A 187 18.61 1.96 -8.35
CA LEU A 187 18.77 0.70 -7.64
C LEU A 187 20.26 0.40 -7.36
N ASN A 188 21.14 0.67 -8.31
CA ASN A 188 22.58 0.45 -8.15
C ASN A 188 23.19 1.34 -7.05
N LEU A 189 22.70 2.57 -6.89
CA LEU A 189 23.23 3.56 -5.95
C LEU A 189 22.58 3.55 -4.57
N SER A 190 21.31 3.16 -4.48
CA SER A 190 20.55 3.21 -3.23
C SER A 190 20.96 2.10 -2.27
N ASP A 191 21.15 2.45 -0.99
CA ASP A 191 21.31 1.49 0.11
C ASP A 191 19.94 1.03 0.64
N TYR A 192 18.88 1.83 0.45
CA TYR A 192 17.52 1.58 0.94
C TYR A 192 16.48 1.73 -0.18
N PRO A 193 16.53 0.84 -1.22
CA PRO A 193 15.58 0.94 -2.32
C PRO A 193 14.21 0.37 -1.94
N VAL A 194 13.13 1.03 -2.41
CA VAL A 194 11.76 0.56 -2.23
C VAL A 194 10.96 0.80 -3.52
N ILE A 195 9.93 0.01 -3.76
CA ILE A 195 8.83 0.33 -4.66
C ILE A 195 7.58 0.39 -3.79
N THR A 196 7.08 1.57 -3.51
CA THR A 196 5.99 1.73 -2.53
C THR A 196 4.62 1.31 -3.08
N HIS A 197 4.37 1.46 -4.39
CA HIS A 197 3.09 1.14 -5.02
C HIS A 197 3.24 0.78 -6.51
N ALA A 198 3.27 -0.52 -6.81
CA ALA A 198 3.28 -1.04 -8.17
C ALA A 198 2.78 -2.49 -8.23
N CYS A 199 2.69 -3.04 -9.45
CA CYS A 199 2.35 -4.43 -9.75
C CYS A 199 3.35 -5.05 -10.73
N ILE A 200 3.17 -6.33 -11.05
CA ILE A 200 4.00 -7.08 -11.98
C ILE A 200 3.58 -6.78 -13.42
N LYS A 201 4.52 -6.37 -14.26
CA LYS A 201 4.31 -5.97 -15.66
C LYS A 201 3.82 -7.12 -16.53
N GLU A 202 4.26 -8.34 -16.28
CA GLU A 202 3.81 -9.54 -16.99
C GLU A 202 2.34 -9.89 -16.68
N ILE A 203 1.81 -9.46 -15.54
CA ILE A 203 0.39 -9.63 -15.20
C ILE A 203 -0.45 -8.52 -15.83
N CYS A 204 0.03 -7.28 -15.77
CA CYS A 204 -0.60 -6.12 -16.38
C CYS A 204 0.46 -5.24 -17.06
N PRO A 205 0.51 -5.21 -18.41
CA PRO A 205 1.56 -4.52 -19.17
C PRO A 205 1.39 -2.99 -19.16
N ASN A 206 1.36 -2.40 -17.97
CA ASN A 206 1.36 -0.96 -17.77
C ASN A 206 2.79 -0.44 -17.62
N LYS A 207 3.06 0.77 -18.12
CA LYS A 207 4.38 1.42 -17.99
C LYS A 207 4.78 1.71 -16.53
N ARG A 208 3.78 1.77 -15.63
CA ARG A 208 3.97 1.99 -14.20
C ARG A 208 4.38 0.72 -13.44
N ASN A 209 4.21 -0.45 -14.06
CA ASN A 209 4.53 -1.72 -13.46
C ASN A 209 5.97 -2.13 -13.77
N PHE A 210 6.53 -2.95 -12.90
CA PHE A 210 7.89 -3.46 -13.01
C PHE A 210 7.88 -4.92 -13.47
N THR A 211 8.91 -5.31 -14.23
CA THR A 211 9.08 -6.71 -14.62
C THR A 211 9.41 -7.57 -13.40
N SER A 212 9.12 -8.85 -13.47
CA SER A 212 9.50 -9.81 -12.45
C SER A 212 11.02 -9.78 -12.17
N GLU A 213 11.83 -9.53 -13.20
CA GLU A 213 13.27 -9.38 -13.07
C GLU A 213 13.66 -8.11 -12.29
N GLN A 214 13.05 -6.97 -12.57
CA GLN A 214 13.28 -5.74 -11.80
C GLN A 214 12.90 -5.90 -10.33
N ILE A 215 11.77 -6.54 -10.08
CA ILE A 215 11.30 -6.84 -8.71
C ILE A 215 12.26 -7.79 -8.00
N ARG A 216 12.78 -8.83 -8.69
CA ARG A 216 13.79 -9.73 -8.13
C ARG A 216 15.05 -8.99 -7.72
N LEU A 217 15.57 -8.13 -8.59
CA LEU A 217 16.77 -7.32 -8.30
C LEU A 217 16.56 -6.36 -7.12
N LEU A 218 15.38 -5.73 -7.01
CA LEU A 218 15.01 -4.95 -5.83
C LEU A 218 15.11 -5.78 -4.55
N PHE A 219 14.55 -6.98 -4.55
CA PHE A 219 14.52 -7.86 -3.39
C PHE A 219 15.89 -8.42 -3.02
N GLU A 220 16.71 -8.77 -4.00
CA GLU A 220 18.10 -9.20 -3.80
C GLU A 220 18.95 -8.09 -3.15
N LYS A 221 18.58 -6.82 -3.40
CA LYS A 221 19.19 -5.67 -2.74
C LYS A 221 18.58 -5.35 -1.35
N GLY A 222 17.68 -6.20 -0.85
CA GLY A 222 17.02 -6.02 0.44
C GLY A 222 15.82 -5.07 0.41
N GLY A 223 15.39 -4.64 -0.77
CA GLY A 223 14.25 -3.76 -0.92
C GLY A 223 12.90 -4.43 -0.68
N ILE A 224 11.82 -3.65 -0.70
CA ILE A 224 10.44 -4.08 -0.48
C ILE A 224 9.53 -3.52 -1.58
N LEU A 225 8.50 -4.29 -1.94
CA LEU A 225 7.46 -3.88 -2.90
C LEU A 225 6.10 -3.78 -2.20
N GLY A 226 5.44 -2.62 -2.30
CA GLY A 226 4.02 -2.44 -1.99
C GLY A 226 3.13 -2.78 -3.19
N ILE A 227 2.20 -3.71 -3.04
CA ILE A 227 1.22 -4.04 -4.08
C ILE A 227 0.19 -2.92 -4.18
N CYS A 228 0.13 -2.29 -5.35
CA CYS A 228 -0.83 -1.26 -5.68
C CYS A 228 -2.24 -1.85 -5.88
N PHE A 229 -3.28 -1.06 -5.54
CA PHE A 229 -4.68 -1.47 -5.70
C PHE A 229 -5.37 -0.80 -6.89
N TYR A 230 -4.70 0.14 -7.53
CA TYR A 230 -5.27 0.84 -8.69
C TYR A 230 -5.58 -0.15 -9.83
N PRO A 231 -6.84 -0.18 -10.34
CA PRO A 231 -7.27 -1.20 -11.30
C PRO A 231 -6.45 -1.23 -12.59
N GLU A 232 -5.97 -0.07 -13.07
CA GLU A 232 -5.15 -0.01 -14.29
C GLU A 232 -3.77 -0.65 -14.11
N PHE A 233 -3.27 -0.78 -12.86
CA PHE A 233 -2.00 -1.43 -12.58
C PHE A 233 -2.17 -2.89 -12.22
N THR A 234 -3.31 -3.26 -11.63
CA THR A 234 -3.59 -4.65 -11.25
C THR A 234 -4.09 -5.51 -12.42
N GLY A 235 -4.63 -4.92 -13.49
CA GLY A 235 -5.17 -5.64 -14.66
C GLY A 235 -6.71 -5.59 -14.75
N GLY A 236 -7.36 -4.58 -14.15
CA GLY A 236 -8.77 -4.27 -14.36
C GLY A 236 -9.74 -4.77 -13.29
N LYS A 237 -10.97 -5.09 -13.67
CA LYS A 237 -12.15 -5.19 -12.78
C LYS A 237 -12.06 -6.21 -11.65
N ASN A 238 -11.35 -7.32 -11.81
CA ASN A 238 -11.26 -8.38 -10.80
C ASN A 238 -10.10 -8.11 -9.81
N VAL A 239 -10.15 -6.97 -9.12
CA VAL A 239 -9.03 -6.48 -8.30
C VAL A 239 -8.49 -7.51 -7.30
N PHE A 240 -9.36 -8.24 -6.59
CA PHE A 240 -8.94 -9.26 -5.63
C PHE A 240 -8.17 -10.42 -6.29
N GLU A 241 -8.68 -10.94 -7.41
CA GLU A 241 -8.00 -12.00 -8.17
C GLU A 241 -6.68 -11.51 -8.76
N ASN A 242 -6.65 -10.29 -9.28
CA ASN A 242 -5.44 -9.70 -9.86
C ASN A 242 -4.38 -9.43 -8.79
N ILE A 243 -4.76 -8.96 -7.61
CA ILE A 243 -3.84 -8.83 -6.47
C ILE A 243 -3.35 -10.21 -6.03
N TYR A 244 -4.22 -11.22 -5.93
CA TYR A 244 -3.81 -12.59 -5.63
C TYR A 244 -2.76 -13.10 -6.61
N ARG A 245 -2.94 -12.87 -7.91
CA ARG A 245 -1.96 -13.27 -8.95
C ARG A 245 -0.60 -12.57 -8.73
N ASN A 246 -0.58 -11.28 -8.40
CA ASN A 246 0.64 -10.55 -8.08
C ASN A 246 1.31 -11.15 -6.84
N VAL A 247 0.57 -11.33 -5.75
CA VAL A 247 1.07 -11.92 -4.51
C VAL A 247 1.60 -13.33 -4.75
N TYR A 248 0.84 -14.19 -5.43
CA TYR A 248 1.22 -15.57 -5.71
C TYR A 248 2.54 -15.65 -6.51
N ASN A 249 2.69 -14.85 -7.56
CA ASN A 249 3.93 -14.82 -8.36
C ASN A 249 5.15 -14.42 -7.53
N ILE A 250 5.02 -13.43 -6.64
CA ILE A 250 6.12 -13.01 -5.77
C ILE A 250 6.47 -14.10 -4.74
N LEU A 251 5.46 -14.76 -4.19
CA LEU A 251 5.66 -15.87 -3.26
C LEU A 251 6.32 -17.08 -3.96
N ASP A 252 5.94 -17.36 -5.20
CA ASP A 252 6.53 -18.41 -6.04
C ASP A 252 8.00 -18.13 -6.37
N MET A 253 8.39 -16.85 -6.49
CA MET A 253 9.79 -16.42 -6.60
C MET A 253 10.58 -16.57 -5.30
N GLY A 254 9.95 -16.89 -4.16
CA GLY A 254 10.59 -17.09 -2.86
C GLY A 254 10.69 -15.85 -1.95
N PHE A 255 10.14 -14.71 -2.34
CA PHE A 255 10.33 -13.41 -1.66
C PHE A 255 9.17 -13.00 -0.74
N LYS A 256 8.73 -13.91 0.15
CA LYS A 256 7.60 -13.65 1.08
C LYS A 256 7.83 -12.49 2.06
N ASN A 257 9.09 -12.17 2.38
CA ASN A 257 9.44 -11.14 3.36
C ASN A 257 9.64 -9.74 2.73
N ASN A 258 9.57 -9.65 1.40
CA ASN A 258 9.84 -8.43 0.65
C ASN A 258 8.56 -7.83 0.03
N LEU A 259 7.39 -8.36 0.39
CA LEU A 259 6.10 -7.94 -0.13
C LEU A 259 5.28 -7.23 0.94
N ALA A 260 4.65 -6.12 0.59
CA ALA A 260 3.79 -5.32 1.46
C ALA A 260 2.54 -4.82 0.72
N ILE A 261 1.72 -4.05 1.40
CA ILE A 261 0.62 -3.28 0.81
C ILE A 261 1.11 -1.87 0.47
N GLY A 262 0.74 -1.38 -0.71
CA GLY A 262 0.98 -0.01 -1.15
C GLY A 262 -0.23 0.46 -1.96
N SER A 263 -1.30 0.81 -1.27
CA SER A 263 -2.66 0.87 -1.83
C SER A 263 -2.84 1.89 -2.96
N ASP A 264 -2.16 3.03 -2.88
CA ASP A 264 -2.39 4.22 -3.71
C ASP A 264 -3.77 4.87 -3.43
N PHE A 265 -4.28 4.72 -2.19
CA PHE A 265 -5.52 5.33 -1.76
C PHE A 265 -5.46 6.84 -1.80
N ASP A 266 -6.59 7.44 -2.13
CA ASP A 266 -6.79 8.88 -2.33
C ASP A 266 -6.02 9.49 -3.52
N GLY A 267 -5.13 8.74 -4.21
CA GLY A 267 -4.40 9.14 -5.41
C GLY A 267 -5.01 8.62 -6.71
N ALA A 268 -5.80 7.56 -6.63
CA ALA A 268 -6.38 6.90 -7.80
C ALA A 268 -7.83 6.45 -7.57
N ASP A 269 -8.55 6.20 -8.66
CA ASP A 269 -9.92 5.65 -8.62
C ASP A 269 -9.89 4.16 -8.30
N MET A 270 -10.34 3.81 -7.12
CA MET A 270 -10.31 2.45 -6.61
C MET A 270 -11.50 1.61 -7.08
N SER A 271 -11.28 0.29 -7.17
CA SER A 271 -12.35 -0.66 -7.46
C SER A 271 -13.38 -0.74 -6.35
N GLU A 272 -14.64 -0.99 -6.73
CA GLU A 272 -15.68 -1.34 -5.77
C GLU A 272 -15.27 -2.55 -4.92
N GLY A 273 -15.47 -2.45 -3.62
CA GLY A 273 -15.12 -3.50 -2.65
C GLY A 273 -13.69 -3.44 -2.10
N LEU A 274 -12.78 -2.65 -2.71
CA LEU A 274 -11.43 -2.38 -2.20
C LEU A 274 -11.09 -0.89 -2.38
N SER A 275 -11.91 -0.02 -1.81
CA SER A 275 -11.80 1.42 -1.99
C SER A 275 -11.38 2.18 -0.73
N ARG A 276 -11.21 1.50 0.39
CA ARG A 276 -10.86 2.09 1.68
C ARG A 276 -9.97 1.16 2.50
N SER A 277 -9.18 1.69 3.41
CA SER A 277 -8.30 0.91 4.30
C SER A 277 -9.02 -0.26 4.97
N LYS A 278 -10.24 -0.08 5.48
CA LYS A 278 -11.04 -1.17 6.09
C LYS A 278 -11.40 -2.32 5.14
N ASP A 279 -11.42 -2.08 3.82
CA ASP A 279 -11.73 -3.11 2.83
C ASP A 279 -10.57 -4.11 2.67
N THR A 280 -9.35 -3.75 3.12
CA THR A 280 -8.19 -4.66 3.15
C THR A 280 -8.47 -5.91 4.00
N LEU A 281 -9.39 -5.85 4.99
CA LEU A 281 -9.88 -7.03 5.71
C LEU A 281 -10.55 -8.06 4.78
N LYS A 282 -11.22 -7.60 3.72
CA LYS A 282 -11.83 -8.49 2.72
C LYS A 282 -10.73 -9.12 1.85
N LEU A 283 -9.72 -8.33 1.48
CA LEU A 283 -8.56 -8.83 0.73
C LEU A 283 -7.79 -9.86 1.54
N TYR A 284 -7.52 -9.60 2.82
CA TYR A 284 -6.86 -10.55 3.72
C TYR A 284 -7.61 -11.90 3.75
N ARG A 285 -8.95 -11.87 3.91
CA ARG A 285 -9.79 -13.07 3.88
C ARG A 285 -9.70 -13.79 2.54
N TYR A 286 -9.81 -13.05 1.45
CA TYR A 286 -9.74 -13.59 0.09
C TYR A 286 -8.42 -14.33 -0.16
N LEU A 287 -7.29 -13.75 0.25
CA LEU A 287 -5.97 -14.36 0.13
C LEU A 287 -5.83 -15.60 1.04
N SER A 288 -6.37 -15.54 2.26
CA SER A 288 -6.43 -16.67 3.19
C SER A 288 -7.25 -17.84 2.63
N ASP A 289 -8.41 -17.56 2.04
CA ASP A 289 -9.29 -18.57 1.42
C ASP A 289 -8.64 -19.22 0.18
N ARG A 290 -7.63 -18.56 -0.42
CA ARG A 290 -6.77 -19.08 -1.51
C ARG A 290 -5.55 -19.84 -1.02
N GLY A 291 -5.43 -20.07 0.29
CA GLY A 291 -4.39 -20.92 0.89
C GLY A 291 -3.11 -20.22 1.28
N ILE A 292 -3.05 -18.88 1.25
CA ILE A 292 -1.90 -18.16 1.80
C ILE A 292 -1.98 -18.24 3.33
N ASP A 293 -0.92 -18.76 3.95
CA ASP A 293 -0.88 -18.96 5.38
C ASP A 293 -0.87 -17.64 6.18
N LYS A 294 -1.31 -17.72 7.45
CA LYS A 294 -1.43 -16.55 8.31
C LYS A 294 -0.12 -15.78 8.51
N ASN A 295 1.01 -16.45 8.65
CA ASN A 295 2.28 -15.78 8.90
C ASN A 295 2.72 -14.99 7.68
N THR A 296 2.53 -15.55 6.48
CA THR A 296 2.79 -14.86 5.21
C THR A 296 1.85 -13.65 5.05
N LEU A 297 0.56 -13.80 5.36
CA LEU A 297 -0.39 -12.68 5.33
C LEU A 297 -0.04 -11.59 6.34
N ASP A 298 0.28 -11.94 7.58
CA ASP A 298 0.71 -10.96 8.60
C ASP A 298 2.01 -10.27 8.17
N GLY A 299 2.88 -10.96 7.43
CA GLY A 299 4.05 -10.38 6.78
C GLY A 299 3.64 -9.30 5.78
N ILE A 300 2.83 -9.66 4.79
CA ILE A 300 2.39 -8.78 3.69
C ILE A 300 1.62 -7.56 4.21
N PHE A 301 0.69 -7.77 5.13
CA PHE A 301 -0.19 -6.70 5.58
C PHE A 301 0.44 -5.79 6.64
N TYR A 302 1.55 -6.22 7.30
CA TYR A 302 2.15 -5.40 8.33
C TYR A 302 3.65 -5.65 8.56
N ASN A 303 4.07 -6.88 8.90
CA ASN A 303 5.39 -7.09 9.51
C ASN A 303 6.55 -6.77 8.57
N ASN A 304 6.42 -7.06 7.26
CA ASN A 304 7.49 -6.83 6.29
C ASN A 304 7.81 -5.33 6.18
N ALA A 305 6.76 -4.49 6.00
CA ALA A 305 6.90 -3.04 5.96
C ALA A 305 7.45 -2.50 7.29
N TYR A 306 6.92 -2.98 8.42
CA TYR A 306 7.37 -2.57 9.74
C TYR A 306 8.85 -2.86 9.96
N HIS A 307 9.32 -4.05 9.61
CA HIS A 307 10.74 -4.42 9.72
C HIS A 307 11.63 -3.61 8.79
N TYR A 308 11.19 -3.39 7.54
CA TYR A 308 11.96 -2.61 6.58
C TYR A 308 12.19 -1.18 7.09
N PHE A 309 11.15 -0.43 7.39
CA PHE A 309 11.26 0.98 7.75
C PHE A 309 11.79 1.26 9.15
N ASN A 310 11.68 0.33 10.09
CA ASN A 310 12.25 0.49 11.44
C ASN A 310 13.72 0.04 11.55
N ASN A 311 14.30 -0.53 10.49
CA ASN A 311 15.71 -0.91 10.42
C ASN A 311 16.54 -0.02 9.49
N LEU A 312 15.98 1.09 8.96
CA LEU A 312 16.70 2.09 8.18
C LEU A 312 17.76 2.85 8.99
#